data_a48067ee0e3946c0b0218de587fafef1
#
_entry.id   a48067ee0e3946c0b0218de587fafef1
#
_cell.length_a   1.000
_cell.length_b   1.000
_cell.length_c   1.000
_cell.angle_alpha   90.00
_cell.angle_beta   90.00
_cell.angle_gamma   90.00
#
_symmetry.space_group_name_H-M   'P 1'
#
loop_
_entity.id
_entity.type
_entity.pdbx_description
1 polymer ?
#
loop_
_entity_poly.entity_id
_entity_poly.type
_entity_poly.pdbx_seq_one_letter_code
_entity_poly.pdbx_strand_id
1 'polypeptide(L)'
;MQDLSVIDGFLADFIQYIDSGFGLLGPDVAFLTTVLIGIDITLAGLFWAMGGEDNVIGRFLRKILFVGAFAFILNSFALLADIVFHSFAAAGLTAGGGMITADDLLKPGKLAGTGFSAAWPLLDQVAQLMGFTTFFDN
;
A
#
# COMPACT_ATOMS: atom_id res chain seq x y z
N MET A 1 -23.82 -8.35 18.84
CA MET A 1 -23.13 -7.70 17.70
C MET A 1 -22.59 -8.82 16.84
N GLN A 2 -22.91 -8.83 15.56
CA GLN A 2 -22.29 -9.74 14.62
C GLN A 2 -20.78 -9.43 14.63
N ASP A 3 -19.98 -10.47 14.77
CA ASP A 3 -18.54 -10.36 14.85
C ASP A 3 -17.99 -10.03 13.44
N LEU A 4 -17.78 -8.73 13.19
CA LEU A 4 -17.23 -8.24 11.92
C LEU A 4 -15.75 -8.61 11.72
N SER A 5 -15.12 -9.23 12.74
CA SER A 5 -13.74 -9.72 12.67
C SER A 5 -13.56 -10.84 11.62
N VAL A 6 -14.64 -11.53 11.24
CA VAL A 6 -14.63 -12.52 10.16
C VAL A 6 -14.24 -11.88 8.83
N ILE A 7 -14.67 -10.63 8.57
CA ILE A 7 -14.29 -9.89 7.36
C ILE A 7 -12.80 -9.57 7.37
N ASP A 8 -12.28 -9.16 8.52
CA ASP A 8 -10.86 -8.86 8.69
C ASP A 8 -10.00 -10.13 8.57
N GLY A 9 -10.48 -11.27 9.11
CA GLY A 9 -9.84 -12.57 8.96
C GLY A 9 -9.76 -13.01 7.50
N PHE A 10 -10.86 -12.92 6.76
CA PHE A 10 -10.89 -13.24 5.33
C PHE A 10 -9.90 -12.36 4.52
N LEU A 11 -9.86 -11.07 4.82
CA LEU A 11 -8.92 -10.16 4.15
C LEU A 11 -7.47 -10.52 4.48
N ALA A 12 -7.17 -10.87 5.73
CA ALA A 12 -5.82 -11.29 6.14
C ALA A 12 -5.38 -12.56 5.41
N ASP A 13 -6.24 -13.56 5.33
CA ASP A 13 -5.98 -14.79 4.57
C ASP A 13 -5.75 -14.50 3.09
N PHE A 14 -6.58 -13.64 2.49
CA PHE A 14 -6.44 -13.24 1.10
C PHE A 14 -5.10 -12.53 0.82
N ILE A 15 -4.71 -11.59 1.69
CA ILE A 15 -3.43 -10.90 1.60
C ILE A 15 -2.27 -11.90 1.72
N GLN A 16 -2.35 -12.86 2.64
CA GLN A 16 -1.32 -13.88 2.81
C GLN A 16 -1.14 -14.75 1.54
N TYR A 17 -2.23 -15.10 0.87
CA TYR A 17 -2.16 -15.84 -0.40
C TYR A 17 -1.50 -15.00 -1.50
N ILE A 18 -1.84 -13.71 -1.59
CA ILE A 18 -1.23 -12.78 -2.55
C ILE A 18 0.26 -12.63 -2.27
N ASP A 19 0.65 -12.39 -1.03
CA ASP A 19 2.05 -12.24 -0.63
C ASP A 19 2.87 -13.50 -0.92
N SER A 20 2.27 -14.67 -0.68
CA SER A 20 2.90 -15.95 -1.01
C SER A 20 3.13 -16.06 -2.53
N GLY A 21 2.16 -15.65 -3.35
CA GLY A 21 2.27 -15.63 -4.82
C GLY A 21 3.36 -14.67 -5.29
N PHE A 22 3.42 -13.46 -4.76
CA PHE A 22 4.47 -12.49 -5.07
C PHE A 22 5.84 -12.95 -4.59
N GLY A 23 5.92 -13.60 -3.42
CA GLY A 23 7.16 -14.16 -2.90
C GLY A 23 7.77 -15.21 -3.83
N LEU A 24 6.96 -16.00 -4.52
CA LEU A 24 7.43 -16.99 -5.50
C LEU A 24 8.00 -16.33 -6.77
N LEU A 25 7.52 -15.16 -7.15
CA LEU A 25 8.02 -14.41 -8.31
C LEU A 25 9.29 -13.59 -8.00
N GLY A 26 9.59 -13.35 -6.73
CA GLY A 26 10.72 -12.54 -6.30
C GLY A 26 12.06 -12.95 -6.91
N PRO A 27 12.46 -14.23 -6.86
CA PRO A 27 13.70 -14.71 -7.46
C PRO A 27 13.77 -14.50 -8.98
N ASP A 28 12.65 -14.71 -9.71
CA ASP A 28 12.59 -14.54 -11.16
C ASP A 28 12.71 -13.06 -11.55
N VAL A 29 12.04 -12.17 -10.79
CA VAL A 29 12.15 -10.72 -10.97
C VAL A 29 13.57 -10.24 -10.70
N ALA A 30 14.22 -10.72 -9.64
CA ALA A 30 15.61 -10.37 -9.32
C ALA A 30 16.58 -10.86 -10.39
N PHE A 31 16.40 -12.08 -10.89
CA PHE A 31 17.20 -12.64 -11.98
C PHE A 31 17.06 -11.82 -13.27
N LEU A 32 15.83 -11.58 -13.72
CA LEU A 32 15.54 -10.78 -14.91
C LEU A 32 16.11 -9.37 -14.79
N THR A 33 15.92 -8.73 -13.65
CA THR A 33 16.45 -7.38 -13.38
C THR A 33 17.97 -7.37 -13.51
N THR A 34 18.66 -8.35 -12.93
CA THR A 34 20.13 -8.46 -13.01
C THR A 34 20.61 -8.66 -14.45
N VAL A 35 19.97 -9.56 -15.20
CA VAL A 35 20.31 -9.82 -16.59
C VAL A 35 20.08 -8.58 -17.47
N LEU A 36 18.93 -7.92 -17.32
CA LEU A 36 18.61 -6.71 -18.09
C LEU A 36 19.57 -5.55 -17.77
N ILE A 37 19.94 -5.36 -16.52
CA ILE A 37 20.98 -4.40 -16.12
C ILE A 37 22.31 -4.71 -16.79
N GLY A 38 22.73 -5.98 -16.79
CA GLY A 38 23.96 -6.41 -17.43
C GLY A 38 23.98 -6.11 -18.93
N ILE A 39 22.89 -6.47 -19.63
CA ILE A 39 22.73 -6.18 -21.06
C ILE A 39 22.75 -4.67 -21.32
N ASP A 40 22.01 -3.90 -20.54
CA ASP A 40 21.88 -2.45 -20.71
C ASP A 40 23.23 -1.73 -20.52
N ILE A 41 24.00 -2.10 -19.50
CA ILE A 41 25.34 -1.54 -19.25
C ILE A 41 26.31 -1.95 -20.37
N THR A 42 26.27 -3.20 -20.80
CA THR A 42 27.15 -3.70 -21.87
C THR A 42 26.89 -2.99 -23.19
N LEU A 43 25.62 -2.88 -23.58
CA LEU A 43 25.24 -2.15 -24.80
C LEU A 43 25.61 -0.67 -24.72
N ALA A 44 25.38 -0.02 -23.59
CA ALA A 44 25.76 1.36 -23.40
C ALA A 44 27.29 1.55 -23.54
N GLY A 45 28.10 0.67 -22.92
CA GLY A 45 29.55 0.69 -23.04
C GLY A 45 30.01 0.54 -24.49
N LEU A 46 29.38 -0.40 -25.22
CA LEU A 46 29.68 -0.64 -26.64
C LEU A 46 29.37 0.59 -27.51
N PHE A 47 28.18 1.19 -27.34
CA PHE A 47 27.78 2.38 -28.08
C PHE A 47 28.71 3.58 -27.79
N TRP A 48 29.14 3.74 -26.54
CA TRP A 48 30.06 4.83 -26.19
C TRP A 48 31.46 4.60 -26.74
N ALA A 49 31.92 3.34 -26.77
CA ALA A 49 33.23 3.02 -27.37
C ALA A 49 33.26 3.28 -28.89
N MET A 50 32.12 3.08 -29.56
CA MET A 50 32.00 3.31 -31.02
C MET A 50 31.73 4.77 -31.36
N GLY A 51 31.18 5.57 -30.45
CA GLY A 51 30.72 6.94 -30.73
C GLY A 51 31.77 8.03 -30.63
N GLY A 52 33.01 7.76 -30.19
CA GLY A 52 34.12 8.75 -30.11
C GLY A 52 33.86 9.94 -29.20
N GLU A 53 33.01 9.80 -28.19
CA GLU A 53 32.55 10.93 -27.34
C GLU A 53 33.48 11.20 -26.15
N ASP A 54 33.80 12.47 -25.89
CA ASP A 54 34.79 12.91 -24.88
C ASP A 54 34.35 12.74 -23.43
N ASN A 55 33.04 12.50 -23.13
CA ASN A 55 32.54 12.43 -21.76
C ASN A 55 31.82 11.09 -21.42
N VAL A 56 32.50 9.97 -21.69
CA VAL A 56 31.97 8.61 -21.44
C VAL A 56 31.74 8.39 -19.93
N ILE A 57 32.65 8.87 -19.07
CA ILE A 57 32.57 8.66 -17.62
C ILE A 57 31.34 9.33 -17.01
N GLY A 58 31.02 10.58 -17.40
CA GLY A 58 29.86 11.28 -16.89
C GLY A 58 28.54 10.64 -17.31
N ARG A 59 28.45 10.13 -18.53
CA ARG A 59 27.28 9.39 -19.02
C ARG A 59 27.13 8.04 -18.30
N PHE A 60 28.23 7.33 -18.10
CA PHE A 60 28.24 6.07 -17.37
C PHE A 60 27.77 6.26 -15.94
N LEU A 61 28.30 7.26 -15.23
CA LEU A 61 27.89 7.56 -13.85
C LEU A 61 26.41 7.90 -13.75
N ARG A 62 25.91 8.76 -14.67
CA ARG A 62 24.48 9.09 -14.73
C ARG A 62 23.64 7.82 -14.96
N LYS A 63 24.05 6.93 -15.87
CA LYS A 63 23.35 5.69 -16.16
C LYS A 63 23.32 4.78 -14.93
N ILE A 64 24.44 4.58 -14.26
CA ILE A 64 24.51 3.78 -13.02
C ILE A 64 23.55 4.33 -11.96
N LEU A 65 23.50 5.66 -11.77
CA LEU A 65 22.61 6.27 -10.80
C LEU A 65 21.12 6.00 -11.13
N PHE A 66 20.72 6.16 -12.39
CA PHE A 66 19.33 5.86 -12.79
C PHE A 66 18.98 4.39 -12.66
N VAL A 67 19.81 3.51 -13.19
CA VAL A 67 19.61 2.05 -13.11
C VAL A 67 19.61 1.61 -11.65
N GLY A 68 20.54 2.10 -10.84
CA GLY A 68 20.62 1.78 -9.40
C GLY A 68 19.38 2.27 -8.63
N ALA A 69 18.88 3.48 -8.93
CA ALA A 69 17.67 4.01 -8.30
C ALA A 69 16.44 3.15 -8.65
N PHE A 70 16.27 2.78 -9.92
CA PHE A 70 15.16 1.92 -10.32
C PHE A 70 15.27 0.50 -9.76
N ALA A 71 16.48 -0.09 -9.76
CA ALA A 71 16.73 -1.39 -9.16
C ALA A 71 16.42 -1.37 -7.65
N PHE A 72 16.79 -0.30 -6.95
CA PHE A 72 16.45 -0.10 -5.54
C PHE A 72 14.92 -0.06 -5.33
N ILE A 73 14.19 0.71 -6.14
CA ILE A 73 12.72 0.80 -6.07
C ILE A 73 12.09 -0.59 -6.29
N LEU A 74 12.54 -1.33 -7.31
CA LEU A 74 12.01 -2.66 -7.61
C LEU A 74 12.27 -3.67 -6.48
N ASN A 75 13.50 -3.70 -5.97
CA ASN A 75 13.87 -4.64 -4.91
C ASN A 75 13.27 -4.29 -3.54
N SER A 76 12.98 -3.01 -3.31
CA SER A 76 12.44 -2.53 -2.03
C SER A 76 10.99 -2.09 -2.14
N PHE A 77 10.27 -2.54 -3.18
CA PHE A 77 8.92 -2.04 -3.49
C PHE A 77 7.94 -2.21 -2.32
N ALA A 78 7.91 -3.39 -1.70
CA ALA A 78 7.03 -3.67 -0.57
C ALA A 78 7.29 -2.71 0.61
N LEU A 79 8.57 -2.52 0.97
CA LEU A 79 8.97 -1.60 2.04
C LEU A 79 8.60 -0.15 1.71
N LEU A 80 8.87 0.29 0.49
CA LEU A 80 8.56 1.65 0.06
C LEU A 80 7.06 1.92 0.01
N ALA A 81 6.27 0.96 -0.46
CA ALA A 81 4.81 1.04 -0.48
C ALA A 81 4.24 1.14 0.95
N ASP A 82 4.75 0.33 1.86
CA ASP A 82 4.38 0.35 3.28
C ASP A 82 4.67 1.69 3.94
N ILE A 83 5.89 2.22 3.76
CA ILE A 83 6.29 3.54 4.27
C ILE A 83 5.37 4.65 3.73
N VAL A 84 5.09 4.64 2.43
CA VAL A 84 4.22 5.64 1.80
C VAL A 84 2.82 5.54 2.37
N PHE A 85 2.24 4.33 2.43
CA PHE A 85 0.90 4.12 2.97
C PHE A 85 0.80 4.63 4.42
N HIS A 86 1.68 4.16 5.31
CA HIS A 86 1.64 4.55 6.72
C HIS A 86 1.89 6.04 6.93
N SER A 87 2.73 6.68 6.12
CA SER A 87 2.98 8.12 6.20
C SER A 87 1.72 8.93 5.85
N PHE A 88 1.03 8.58 4.77
CA PHE A 88 -0.21 9.25 4.39
C PHE A 88 -1.36 8.94 5.36
N ALA A 89 -1.47 7.69 5.80
CA ALA A 89 -2.46 7.28 6.79
C ALA A 89 -2.27 8.05 8.12
N ALA A 90 -1.04 8.14 8.63
CA ALA A 90 -0.73 8.88 9.85
C ALA A 90 -1.06 10.37 9.71
N ALA A 91 -0.71 10.99 8.56
CA ALA A 91 -1.05 12.39 8.29
C ALA A 91 -2.57 12.61 8.25
N GLY A 92 -3.31 11.72 7.57
CA GLY A 92 -4.76 11.77 7.49
C GLY A 92 -5.44 11.59 8.86
N LEU A 93 -4.96 10.65 9.66
CA LEU A 93 -5.47 10.39 11.01
C LEU A 93 -5.20 11.57 11.96
N THR A 94 -4.04 12.19 11.87
CA THR A 94 -3.71 13.39 12.64
C THR A 94 -4.65 14.53 12.28
N ALA A 95 -4.94 14.72 10.99
CA ALA A 95 -5.90 15.73 10.53
C ALA A 95 -7.34 15.41 10.93
N GLY A 96 -7.71 14.12 11.02
CA GLY A 96 -9.04 13.63 11.37
C GLY A 96 -9.32 13.48 12.88
N GLY A 97 -8.37 13.83 13.75
CA GLY A 97 -8.54 13.76 15.21
C GLY A 97 -8.08 12.45 15.87
N GLY A 98 -7.46 11.54 15.15
CA GLY A 98 -6.68 10.40 15.70
C GLY A 98 -7.47 9.33 16.46
N MET A 99 -8.75 9.13 16.17
CA MET A 99 -9.60 8.16 16.89
C MET A 99 -9.31 6.68 16.52
N ILE A 100 -8.63 6.44 15.41
CA ILE A 100 -8.28 5.10 14.90
C ILE A 100 -6.80 5.08 14.51
N THR A 101 -6.21 3.88 14.39
CA THR A 101 -4.80 3.73 14.00
C THR A 101 -4.66 3.50 12.49
N ALA A 102 -3.43 3.69 11.93
CA ALA A 102 -3.16 3.42 10.52
C ALA A 102 -3.46 1.96 10.16
N ASP A 103 -3.13 1.02 11.04
CA ASP A 103 -3.42 -0.41 10.85
C ASP A 103 -4.93 -0.72 10.86
N ASP A 104 -5.73 0.10 11.54
CA ASP A 104 -7.18 -0.07 11.58
C ASP A 104 -7.85 0.34 10.27
N LEU A 105 -7.21 1.22 9.48
CA LEU A 105 -7.67 1.58 8.13
C LEU A 105 -7.62 0.40 7.17
N LEU A 106 -6.73 -0.56 7.41
CA LEU A 106 -6.62 -1.79 6.62
C LEU A 106 -7.60 -2.90 7.07
N LYS A 107 -8.40 -2.65 8.12
CA LYS A 107 -9.37 -3.60 8.67
C LYS A 107 -10.80 -3.13 8.40
N PRO A 108 -11.41 -3.55 7.27
CA PRO A 108 -12.76 -3.10 6.89
C PRO A 108 -13.83 -3.48 7.92
N GLY A 109 -13.70 -4.62 8.59
CA GLY A 109 -14.60 -5.03 9.67
C GLY A 109 -14.53 -4.09 10.88
N LYS A 110 -13.33 -3.64 11.23
CA LYS A 110 -13.13 -2.68 12.32
C LYS A 110 -13.65 -1.29 11.97
N LEU A 111 -13.43 -0.84 10.73
CA LEU A 111 -14.01 0.41 10.23
C LEU A 111 -15.53 0.39 10.26
N ALA A 112 -16.13 -0.68 9.74
CA ALA A 112 -17.58 -0.87 9.78
C ALA A 112 -18.10 -0.87 11.22
N GLY A 113 -17.43 -1.59 12.14
CA GLY A 113 -17.76 -1.62 13.56
C GLY A 113 -17.73 -0.23 14.20
N THR A 114 -16.72 0.59 13.89
CA THR A 114 -16.63 1.97 14.37
C THR A 114 -17.79 2.83 13.83
N GLY A 115 -18.12 2.68 12.55
CA GLY A 115 -19.27 3.36 11.95
C GLY A 115 -20.61 2.97 12.59
N PHE A 116 -20.83 1.68 12.84
CA PHE A 116 -22.01 1.20 13.55
C PHE A 116 -22.07 1.70 14.98
N SER A 117 -20.95 1.71 15.69
CA SER A 117 -20.89 2.23 17.06
C SER A 117 -21.23 3.72 17.13
N ALA A 118 -20.82 4.50 16.14
CA ALA A 118 -21.16 5.92 16.03
C ALA A 118 -22.63 6.15 15.64
N ALA A 119 -23.21 5.29 14.81
CA ALA A 119 -24.60 5.39 14.38
C ALA A 119 -25.58 4.85 15.42
N TRP A 120 -25.17 3.92 16.28
CA TRP A 120 -26.06 3.24 17.23
C TRP A 120 -26.88 4.19 18.13
N PRO A 121 -26.30 5.24 18.77
CA PRO A 121 -27.06 6.17 19.59
C PRO A 121 -28.17 6.91 18.81
N LEU A 122 -27.91 7.19 17.53
CA LEU A 122 -28.90 7.84 16.65
C LEU A 122 -30.04 6.91 16.31
N LEU A 123 -29.73 5.63 16.03
CA LEU A 123 -30.74 4.61 15.76
C LEU A 123 -31.61 4.35 17.00
N ASP A 124 -31.02 4.35 18.19
CA ASP A 124 -31.75 4.18 19.44
C ASP A 124 -32.70 5.37 19.70
N GLN A 125 -32.27 6.60 19.43
CA GLN A 125 -33.15 7.80 19.50
C GLN A 125 -34.30 7.70 18.50
N VAL A 126 -34.03 7.29 17.27
CA VAL A 126 -35.07 7.08 16.25
C VAL A 126 -36.07 6.01 16.72
N ALA A 127 -35.58 4.89 17.28
CA ALA A 127 -36.46 3.83 17.81
C ALA A 127 -37.36 4.31 18.96
N GLN A 128 -36.84 5.17 19.81
CA GLN A 128 -37.62 5.78 20.89
C GLN A 128 -38.70 6.75 20.36
N LEU A 129 -38.38 7.49 19.27
CA LEU A 129 -39.35 8.40 18.64
C LEU A 129 -40.40 7.68 17.80
N MET A 130 -40.12 6.46 17.31
CA MET A 130 -41.04 5.63 16.53
C MET A 130 -41.94 4.72 17.37
N GLY A 131 -41.96 4.87 18.69
CA GLY A 131 -42.83 4.12 19.59
C GLY A 131 -44.33 4.44 19.34
N PHE A 132 -45.21 3.43 19.49
CA PHE A 132 -46.64 3.55 19.25
C PHE A 132 -47.28 4.63 20.13
N THR A 133 -46.70 4.91 21.28
CA THR A 133 -47.17 5.97 22.20
C THR A 133 -46.80 7.36 21.72
N THR A 134 -45.62 7.56 21.12
CA THR A 134 -45.16 8.84 20.57
C THR A 134 -45.84 9.22 19.25
N PHE A 135 -46.44 8.27 18.54
CA PHE A 135 -47.23 8.56 17.32
C PHE A 135 -48.53 9.36 17.63
N PHE A 136 -49.06 9.27 18.84
CA PHE A 136 -50.26 10.00 19.27
C PHE A 136 -49.98 11.31 19.98
N ASP A 137 -48.71 11.53 20.42
CA ASP A 137 -48.33 12.75 21.17
C ASP A 137 -47.65 13.83 20.29
N ASN A 138 -47.41 13.53 19.00
CA ASN A 138 -46.89 14.45 17.98
C ASN A 138 -47.92 14.68 16.89
#